data_8de9557731c5085e0681963a63b880b3
#
_entry.id   8de9557731c5085e0681963a63b880b3
#
_cell.length_a   1.000
_cell.length_b   1.000
_cell.length_c   1.000
_cell.angle_alpha   90.00
_cell.angle_beta   90.00
_cell.angle_gamma   90.00
#
_symmetry.space_group_name_H-M   'P 1'
#
loop_
_entity.id
_entity.type
_entity.pdbx_description
1 polymer ?
#
loop_
_entity_poly.entity_id
_entity_poly.type
_entity_poly.pdbx_seq_one_letter_code
_entity_poly.pdbx_strand_id
1 'polypeptide(L)'
;MLKKSAALAATLMLCLMQPAAAKTLHVVASFTVLADLVQQVGGSHVVVKSLVGPNGDPHVYEPTPSDANALAHADLVVESGLGLEGWIDRLITASGYKGPVVVASAGVAPRTMVDGDDGPAKGKIVTDPHAWNSAANAAIYAANIERALIKADPADAADLKASGDRYIAQLKDLDAWALRELAAVPAARRKVITSHDAFSYFGRAYGVSFLAPQGVSSDAQPSPAQVAALITQIRAEKVKAVFIENQTDPRLVEEIAREGHAKLGGELYPEALSRADGPAASYVDMFRYNVLALKAGMLSR
;
A
#
# COMPACT_ATOMS: atom_id res chain seq x y z
N MET A 1 2.07 19.12 -86.63
CA MET A 1 2.98 18.90 -85.51
C MET A 1 2.19 19.10 -84.19
N LEU A 2 1.62 18.04 -83.59
CA LEU A 2 0.86 18.09 -82.33
C LEU A 2 1.81 17.78 -81.17
N LYS A 3 1.95 18.73 -80.25
CA LYS A 3 2.63 18.48 -78.97
C LYS A 3 1.59 17.97 -77.96
N LYS A 4 1.73 16.69 -77.56
CA LYS A 4 0.94 16.10 -76.46
C LYS A 4 1.60 16.48 -75.11
N SER A 5 0.94 17.30 -74.30
CA SER A 5 1.32 17.57 -72.90
C SER A 5 0.69 16.51 -72.01
N ALA A 6 1.54 15.65 -71.40
CA ALA A 6 1.08 14.70 -70.37
C ALA A 6 1.09 15.42 -69.00
N ALA A 7 -0.08 15.60 -68.39
CA ALA A 7 -0.21 16.07 -67.04
C ALA A 7 -0.11 14.88 -66.08
N LEU A 8 0.95 14.88 -65.25
CA LEU A 8 1.18 13.88 -64.20
C LEU A 8 0.41 14.32 -62.94
N ALA A 9 -0.71 13.70 -62.66
CA ALA A 9 -1.47 13.90 -61.41
C ALA A 9 -0.82 13.14 -60.27
N ALA A 10 -0.10 13.83 -59.40
CA ALA A 10 0.43 13.32 -58.17
C ALA A 10 -0.69 13.24 -57.11
N THR A 11 -1.29 12.09 -56.90
CA THR A 11 -2.28 11.86 -55.82
C THR A 11 -1.53 11.76 -54.50
N LEU A 12 -1.55 12.83 -53.71
CA LEU A 12 -1.00 12.86 -52.35
C LEU A 12 -1.95 12.07 -51.43
N MET A 13 -1.57 10.87 -51.10
CA MET A 13 -2.32 10.02 -50.17
C MET A 13 -2.00 10.50 -48.75
N LEU A 14 -2.86 11.39 -48.25
CA LEU A 14 -2.84 11.83 -46.85
C LEU A 14 -3.33 10.62 -46.00
N CYS A 15 -2.42 9.87 -45.42
CA CYS A 15 -2.75 8.91 -44.34
C CYS A 15 -3.29 9.73 -43.17
N LEU A 16 -4.60 9.80 -43.05
CA LEU A 16 -5.28 10.21 -41.84
C LEU A 16 -4.93 9.20 -40.76
N MET A 17 -3.90 9.50 -39.95
CA MET A 17 -3.69 8.84 -38.67
C MET A 17 -4.91 9.20 -37.81
N GLN A 18 -5.91 8.30 -37.77
CA GLN A 18 -6.96 8.40 -36.77
C GLN A 18 -6.25 8.32 -35.40
N PRO A 19 -6.46 9.27 -34.49
CA PRO A 19 -6.01 9.10 -33.14
C PRO A 19 -6.67 7.82 -32.61
N ALA A 20 -5.86 6.85 -32.19
CA ALA A 20 -6.38 5.71 -31.47
C ALA A 20 -7.23 6.27 -30.31
N ALA A 21 -8.50 5.89 -30.24
CA ALA A 21 -9.34 6.33 -29.13
C ALA A 21 -8.65 5.87 -27.83
N ALA A 22 -8.38 6.83 -26.94
CA ALA A 22 -7.82 6.55 -25.64
C ALA A 22 -8.66 5.48 -24.95
N LYS A 23 -8.04 4.33 -24.61
CA LYS A 23 -8.70 3.22 -23.95
C LYS A 23 -8.58 3.41 -22.46
N THR A 24 -9.70 3.57 -21.75
CA THR A 24 -9.68 3.51 -20.30
C THR A 24 -9.30 2.09 -19.85
N LEU A 25 -8.19 1.96 -19.12
CA LEU A 25 -7.72 0.67 -18.62
C LEU A 25 -8.51 0.25 -17.38
N HIS A 26 -9.02 -0.96 -17.37
CA HIS A 26 -9.61 -1.60 -16.19
C HIS A 26 -8.51 -2.27 -15.38
N VAL A 27 -8.20 -1.69 -14.22
CA VAL A 27 -7.14 -2.19 -13.35
C VAL A 27 -7.75 -2.82 -12.09
N VAL A 28 -7.30 -4.02 -11.74
CA VAL A 28 -7.64 -4.65 -10.45
C VAL A 28 -6.41 -4.55 -9.54
N ALA A 29 -6.60 -3.94 -8.38
CA ALA A 29 -5.59 -3.87 -7.32
C ALA A 29 -6.00 -4.76 -6.14
N SER A 30 -5.06 -5.39 -5.47
CA SER A 30 -5.34 -6.33 -4.38
C SER A 30 -6.02 -5.66 -3.19
N PHE A 31 -5.63 -4.44 -2.80
CA PHE A 31 -6.20 -3.70 -1.67
C PHE A 31 -6.20 -2.18 -1.89
N THR A 32 -6.86 -1.46 -0.98
CA THR A 32 -7.20 -0.04 -1.17
C THR A 32 -6.00 0.88 -1.33
N VAL A 33 -4.88 0.62 -0.63
CA VAL A 33 -3.66 1.42 -0.78
C VAL A 33 -3.13 1.33 -2.22
N LEU A 34 -3.04 0.13 -2.79
CA LEU A 34 -2.61 -0.02 -4.18
C LEU A 34 -3.62 0.58 -5.15
N ALA A 35 -4.93 0.44 -4.87
CA ALA A 35 -5.97 1.02 -5.71
C ALA A 35 -5.83 2.55 -5.79
N ASP A 36 -5.55 3.22 -4.67
CA ASP A 36 -5.30 4.67 -4.66
C ASP A 36 -4.02 5.02 -5.43
N LEU A 37 -2.91 4.30 -5.19
CA LEU A 37 -1.67 4.53 -5.95
C LEU A 37 -1.88 4.42 -7.47
N VAL A 38 -2.61 3.41 -7.92
CA VAL A 38 -2.97 3.23 -9.34
C VAL A 38 -3.82 4.38 -9.82
N GLN A 39 -4.84 4.79 -9.06
CA GLN A 39 -5.74 5.89 -9.42
C GLN A 39 -4.99 7.22 -9.52
N GLN A 40 -4.07 7.51 -8.60
CA GLN A 40 -3.29 8.75 -8.60
C GLN A 40 -2.31 8.82 -9.79
N VAL A 41 -1.71 7.69 -10.15
CA VAL A 41 -0.81 7.60 -11.30
C VAL A 41 -1.58 7.60 -12.63
N GLY A 42 -2.66 6.83 -12.72
CA GLY A 42 -3.41 6.64 -13.96
C GLY A 42 -4.41 7.74 -14.27
N GLY A 43 -4.87 8.50 -13.25
CA GLY A 43 -5.82 9.61 -13.42
C GLY A 43 -7.12 9.16 -14.10
N SER A 44 -7.48 9.87 -15.19
CA SER A 44 -8.67 9.55 -16.00
C SER A 44 -8.49 8.39 -16.98
N HIS A 45 -7.26 7.87 -17.13
CA HIS A 45 -6.95 6.78 -18.06
C HIS A 45 -7.22 5.40 -17.43
N VAL A 46 -7.61 5.34 -16.16
CA VAL A 46 -7.88 4.08 -15.45
C VAL A 46 -9.24 4.07 -14.76
N VAL A 47 -9.83 2.90 -14.68
CA VAL A 47 -10.90 2.55 -13.73
C VAL A 47 -10.35 1.46 -12.83
N VAL A 48 -10.26 1.74 -11.53
CA VAL A 48 -9.60 0.84 -10.57
C VAL A 48 -10.64 0.14 -9.71
N LYS A 49 -10.54 -1.18 -9.61
CA LYS A 49 -11.25 -1.99 -8.62
C LYS A 49 -10.27 -2.50 -7.58
N SER A 50 -10.52 -2.20 -6.29
CA SER A 50 -9.87 -2.88 -5.17
C SER A 50 -10.59 -4.19 -4.86
N LEU A 51 -9.85 -5.27 -4.64
CA LEU A 51 -10.44 -6.55 -4.17
C LEU A 51 -10.77 -6.45 -2.69
N VAL A 52 -9.76 -6.16 -1.85
CA VAL A 52 -9.99 -5.86 -0.44
C VAL A 52 -10.48 -4.41 -0.32
N GLY A 53 -11.62 -4.23 0.34
CA GLY A 53 -12.27 -2.94 0.49
C GLY A 53 -11.70 -2.09 1.63
N PRO A 54 -12.26 -0.87 1.86
CA PRO A 54 -11.88 -0.02 2.98
C PRO A 54 -12.03 -0.74 4.33
N ASN A 55 -11.07 -0.52 5.22
CA ASN A 55 -10.95 -1.18 6.53
C ASN A 55 -10.87 -2.71 6.45
N GLY A 56 -10.60 -3.27 5.28
CA GLY A 56 -10.43 -4.71 5.10
C GLY A 56 -8.98 -5.14 5.34
N ASP A 57 -8.81 -6.38 5.75
CA ASP A 57 -7.51 -6.97 6.03
C ASP A 57 -7.03 -7.80 4.81
N PRO A 58 -5.91 -7.43 4.17
CA PRO A 58 -5.41 -8.15 3.00
C PRO A 58 -4.77 -9.50 3.32
N HIS A 59 -4.35 -9.75 4.57
CA HIS A 59 -3.72 -11.02 4.95
C HIS A 59 -4.72 -12.18 4.96
N VAL A 60 -5.93 -11.93 5.47
CA VAL A 60 -6.97 -12.94 5.71
C VAL A 60 -8.14 -12.85 4.73
N TYR A 61 -7.94 -12.15 3.62
CA TYR A 61 -8.99 -11.97 2.63
C TYR A 61 -9.38 -13.29 1.94
N GLU A 62 -10.67 -13.54 1.89
CA GLU A 62 -11.25 -14.67 1.17
C GLU A 62 -11.89 -14.19 -0.15
N PRO A 63 -11.26 -14.47 -1.32
CA PRO A 63 -11.77 -14.03 -2.61
C PRO A 63 -13.14 -14.62 -2.95
N THR A 64 -13.96 -13.80 -3.58
CA THR A 64 -15.31 -14.16 -4.01
C THR A 64 -15.37 -14.48 -5.53
N PRO A 65 -16.45 -15.12 -6.03
CA PRO A 65 -16.68 -15.28 -7.47
C PRO A 65 -16.71 -13.95 -8.24
N SER A 66 -17.16 -12.86 -7.58
CA SER A 66 -17.13 -11.51 -8.17
C SER A 66 -15.72 -11.01 -8.42
N ASP A 67 -14.76 -11.41 -7.59
CA ASP A 67 -13.36 -11.01 -7.73
C ASP A 67 -12.69 -11.78 -8.87
N ALA A 68 -12.98 -13.08 -9.00
CA ALA A 68 -12.54 -13.87 -10.14
C ALA A 68 -13.08 -13.28 -11.46
N ASN A 69 -14.35 -12.86 -11.48
CA ASN A 69 -14.94 -12.20 -12.65
C ASN A 69 -14.27 -10.83 -12.94
N ALA A 70 -13.93 -10.07 -11.92
CA ALA A 70 -13.23 -8.80 -12.11
C ALA A 70 -11.83 -9.00 -12.70
N LEU A 71 -11.08 -9.98 -12.21
CA LEU A 71 -9.76 -10.32 -12.78
C LEU A 71 -9.87 -10.78 -14.22
N ALA A 72 -10.85 -11.63 -14.55
CA ALA A 72 -11.05 -12.14 -15.91
C ALA A 72 -11.23 -11.03 -16.97
N HIS A 73 -11.73 -9.86 -16.55
CA HIS A 73 -11.98 -8.71 -17.42
C HIS A 73 -10.98 -7.55 -17.23
N ALA A 74 -9.96 -7.72 -16.39
CA ALA A 74 -8.96 -6.70 -16.17
C ALA A 74 -7.97 -6.58 -17.34
N ASP A 75 -7.54 -5.36 -17.63
CA ASP A 75 -6.40 -5.09 -18.52
C ASP A 75 -5.07 -5.24 -17.78
N LEU A 76 -5.07 -4.99 -16.47
CA LEU A 76 -3.89 -5.04 -15.61
C LEU A 76 -4.28 -5.47 -14.19
N VAL A 77 -3.47 -6.31 -13.56
CA VAL A 77 -3.56 -6.65 -12.13
C VAL A 77 -2.36 -6.09 -11.40
N VAL A 78 -2.58 -5.48 -10.24
CA VAL A 78 -1.52 -4.92 -9.39
C VAL A 78 -1.61 -5.56 -8.02
N GLU A 79 -0.52 -6.19 -7.59
CA GLU A 79 -0.33 -6.76 -6.25
C GLU A 79 0.84 -6.08 -5.53
N SER A 80 0.86 -6.11 -4.19
CA SER A 80 1.98 -5.60 -3.42
C SER A 80 3.22 -6.49 -3.59
N GLY A 81 3.05 -7.78 -3.50
CA GLY A 81 4.14 -8.74 -3.42
C GLY A 81 4.72 -8.84 -2.00
N LEU A 82 5.96 -9.32 -1.89
CA LEU A 82 6.64 -9.61 -0.62
C LEU A 82 5.88 -10.63 0.26
N GLY A 83 4.91 -11.34 -0.30
CA GLY A 83 4.13 -12.38 0.39
C GLY A 83 2.87 -11.87 1.11
N LEU A 84 2.45 -10.63 0.88
CA LEU A 84 1.22 -10.07 1.49
C LEU A 84 -0.01 -10.89 1.10
N GLU A 85 -0.20 -11.04 -0.21
CA GLU A 85 -1.42 -11.63 -0.78
C GLU A 85 -1.26 -13.14 -1.00
N GLY A 86 -1.20 -13.93 0.05
CA GLY A 86 -1.05 -15.39 -0.06
C GLY A 86 -2.16 -16.10 -0.85
N TRP A 87 -3.24 -15.40 -1.18
CA TRP A 87 -4.41 -15.88 -1.89
C TRP A 87 -4.44 -15.49 -3.39
N ILE A 88 -3.65 -14.49 -3.84
CA ILE A 88 -3.84 -13.85 -5.16
C ILE A 88 -3.50 -14.76 -6.33
N ASP A 89 -2.45 -15.56 -6.24
CA ASP A 89 -2.03 -16.48 -7.31
C ASP A 89 -3.10 -17.53 -7.61
N ARG A 90 -3.77 -18.02 -6.55
CA ARG A 90 -4.90 -18.97 -6.69
C ARG A 90 -6.09 -18.29 -7.37
N LEU A 91 -6.37 -17.05 -7.01
CA LEU A 91 -7.46 -16.28 -7.61
C LEU A 91 -7.19 -15.96 -9.10
N ILE A 92 -5.96 -15.53 -9.45
CA ILE A 92 -5.52 -15.29 -10.82
C ILE A 92 -5.71 -16.57 -11.66
N THR A 93 -5.26 -17.70 -11.12
CA THR A 93 -5.43 -19.00 -11.80
C THR A 93 -6.90 -19.36 -11.99
N ALA A 94 -7.70 -19.22 -10.96
CA ALA A 94 -9.12 -19.58 -10.98
C ALA A 94 -9.95 -18.67 -11.91
N SER A 95 -9.57 -17.40 -12.04
CA SER A 95 -10.24 -16.42 -12.92
C SER A 95 -9.96 -16.68 -14.41
N GLY A 96 -8.91 -17.46 -14.74
CA GLY A 96 -8.45 -17.64 -16.12
C GLY A 96 -7.73 -16.41 -16.70
N TYR A 97 -7.40 -15.41 -15.88
CA TYR A 97 -6.68 -14.21 -16.30
C TYR A 97 -5.33 -14.56 -16.91
N LYS A 98 -4.98 -13.92 -18.04
CA LYS A 98 -3.73 -14.12 -18.79
C LYS A 98 -2.99 -12.80 -19.06
N GLY A 99 -3.53 -11.70 -18.56
CA GLY A 99 -2.93 -10.38 -18.72
C GLY A 99 -1.70 -10.17 -17.82
N PRO A 100 -1.12 -8.98 -17.85
CA PRO A 100 0.04 -8.64 -17.04
C PRO A 100 -0.31 -8.49 -15.56
N VAL A 101 0.58 -9.02 -14.69
CA VAL A 101 0.55 -8.81 -13.25
C VAL A 101 1.74 -7.94 -12.86
N VAL A 102 1.51 -6.92 -12.07
CA VAL A 102 2.53 -5.97 -11.59
C VAL A 102 2.75 -6.19 -10.10
N VAL A 103 3.97 -6.55 -9.73
CA VAL A 103 4.41 -6.55 -8.34
C VAL A 103 4.89 -5.14 -7.99
N ALA A 104 4.07 -4.39 -7.25
CA ALA A 104 4.33 -2.99 -6.97
C ALA A 104 5.60 -2.77 -6.13
N SER A 105 5.95 -3.69 -5.23
CA SER A 105 7.17 -3.65 -4.41
C SER A 105 8.46 -4.01 -5.15
N ALA A 106 8.42 -4.32 -6.43
CA ALA A 106 9.63 -4.70 -7.17
C ALA A 106 10.73 -3.63 -7.05
N GLY A 107 11.92 -4.03 -6.59
CA GLY A 107 13.05 -3.12 -6.36
C GLY A 107 13.09 -2.47 -4.96
N VAL A 108 12.10 -2.70 -4.10
CA VAL A 108 12.21 -2.36 -2.68
C VAL A 108 13.22 -3.31 -2.01
N ALA A 109 14.10 -2.79 -1.17
CA ALA A 109 14.96 -3.62 -0.33
C ALA A 109 14.13 -4.35 0.73
N PRO A 110 13.96 -5.68 0.65
CA PRO A 110 13.08 -6.39 1.57
C PRO A 110 13.61 -6.35 3.00
N ARG A 111 12.70 -6.30 3.95
CA ARG A 111 13.01 -6.48 5.36
C ARG A 111 12.58 -7.87 5.80
N THR A 112 13.32 -8.41 6.73
CA THR A 112 13.01 -9.70 7.36
C THR A 112 12.95 -9.55 8.86
N MET A 113 12.16 -10.40 9.51
CA MET A 113 12.06 -10.50 10.95
C MET A 113 11.91 -11.97 11.37
N VAL A 114 12.10 -12.24 12.63
CA VAL A 114 11.78 -13.56 13.18
C VAL A 114 10.29 -13.56 13.48
N ASP A 115 9.58 -14.54 12.92
CA ASP A 115 8.16 -14.71 13.22
C ASP A 115 7.99 -15.11 14.70
N GLY A 116 7.33 -14.23 15.45
CA GLY A 116 7.03 -14.41 16.87
C GLY A 116 5.73 -15.14 17.15
N ASP A 117 4.89 -15.33 16.13
CA ASP A 117 3.59 -15.98 16.29
C ASP A 117 3.69 -17.48 16.60
N ASP A 118 2.68 -18.01 17.28
CA ASP A 118 2.61 -19.43 17.62
C ASP A 118 2.19 -20.34 16.44
N GLY A 119 2.20 -19.78 15.20
CA GLY A 119 1.87 -20.48 13.97
C GLY A 119 2.99 -21.39 13.41
N PRO A 120 2.78 -21.97 12.21
CA PRO A 120 3.75 -22.86 11.56
C PRO A 120 5.10 -22.20 11.22
N ALA A 121 5.16 -20.88 11.20
CA ALA A 121 6.35 -20.10 10.91
C ALA A 121 7.12 -19.66 12.17
N LYS A 122 6.64 -19.98 13.37
CA LYS A 122 7.26 -19.59 14.64
C LYS A 122 8.77 -19.81 14.66
N GLY A 123 9.49 -18.74 14.94
CA GLY A 123 10.96 -18.75 15.00
C GLY A 123 11.65 -18.80 13.64
N LYS A 124 10.92 -18.78 12.52
CA LYS A 124 11.50 -18.68 11.19
C LYS A 124 11.71 -17.21 10.80
N ILE A 125 12.64 -17.00 9.89
CA ILE A 125 12.81 -15.69 9.25
C ILE A 125 11.74 -15.56 8.18
N VAL A 126 10.90 -14.53 8.31
CA VAL A 126 9.86 -14.19 7.35
C VAL A 126 10.12 -12.82 6.73
N THR A 127 9.61 -12.60 5.53
CA THR A 127 9.68 -11.29 4.89
C THR A 127 8.54 -10.42 5.39
N ASP A 128 8.85 -9.18 5.76
CA ASP A 128 7.84 -8.17 6.08
C ASP A 128 7.24 -7.63 4.77
N PRO A 129 5.92 -7.76 4.56
CA PRO A 129 5.29 -7.31 3.32
C PRO A 129 4.93 -5.81 3.30
N HIS A 130 4.95 -5.10 4.45
CA HIS A 130 4.35 -3.79 4.66
C HIS A 130 5.20 -2.61 4.14
N ALA A 131 5.82 -2.78 2.97
CA ALA A 131 6.80 -1.84 2.45
C ALA A 131 6.23 -0.45 2.13
N TRP A 132 4.94 -0.34 1.78
CA TRP A 132 4.25 0.93 1.53
C TRP A 132 4.18 1.86 2.74
N ASN A 133 4.38 1.36 3.96
CA ASN A 133 4.47 2.17 5.18
C ASN A 133 5.74 3.05 5.25
N SER A 134 6.56 3.06 4.21
CA SER A 134 7.56 4.08 3.93
C SER A 134 7.16 4.86 2.68
N ALA A 135 7.02 6.18 2.77
CA ALA A 135 6.66 7.01 1.62
C ALA A 135 7.73 6.97 0.50
N ALA A 136 9.00 6.76 0.86
CA ALA A 136 10.06 6.52 -0.11
C ALA A 136 9.84 5.21 -0.89
N ASN A 137 9.39 4.14 -0.24
CA ASN A 137 9.01 2.90 -0.92
C ASN A 137 7.73 3.06 -1.74
N ALA A 138 6.74 3.81 -1.25
CA ALA A 138 5.53 4.10 -2.03
C ALA A 138 5.86 4.83 -3.35
N ALA A 139 6.91 5.64 -3.39
CA ALA A 139 7.41 6.24 -4.64
C ALA A 139 7.96 5.16 -5.61
N ILE A 140 8.55 4.07 -5.11
CA ILE A 140 8.97 2.93 -5.94
C ILE A 140 7.73 2.20 -6.48
N TYR A 141 6.72 1.96 -5.64
CA TYR A 141 5.44 1.39 -6.04
C TYR A 141 4.80 2.20 -7.17
N ALA A 142 4.67 3.52 -6.98
CA ALA A 142 4.12 4.43 -7.99
C ALA A 142 4.90 4.38 -9.32
N ALA A 143 6.23 4.31 -9.26
CA ALA A 143 7.07 4.19 -10.46
C ALA A 143 6.90 2.84 -11.18
N ASN A 144 6.67 1.74 -10.45
CA ASN A 144 6.37 0.43 -11.03
C ASN A 144 5.00 0.44 -11.72
N ILE A 145 4.00 1.05 -11.08
CA ILE A 145 2.64 1.22 -11.61
C ILE A 145 2.68 2.11 -12.87
N GLU A 146 3.37 3.26 -12.84
CA GLU A 146 3.55 4.14 -13.99
C GLU A 146 4.08 3.38 -15.22
N ARG A 147 5.17 2.65 -15.05
CA ARG A 147 5.77 1.86 -16.14
C ARG A 147 4.80 0.82 -16.70
N ALA A 148 4.01 0.20 -15.85
CA ALA A 148 3.05 -0.81 -16.26
C ALA A 148 1.87 -0.21 -17.02
N LEU A 149 1.33 0.90 -16.56
CA LEU A 149 0.25 1.62 -17.23
C LEU A 149 0.71 2.13 -18.62
N ILE A 150 1.88 2.75 -18.72
CA ILE A 150 2.48 3.18 -19.99
C ILE A 150 2.66 2.00 -20.96
N LYS A 151 3.07 0.84 -20.45
CA LYS A 151 3.21 -0.37 -21.28
C LYS A 151 1.84 -0.90 -21.74
N ALA A 152 0.81 -0.80 -20.91
CA ALA A 152 -0.54 -1.24 -21.23
C ALA A 152 -1.27 -0.28 -22.18
N ASP A 153 -0.98 1.01 -22.09
CA ASP A 153 -1.50 2.06 -22.96
C ASP A 153 -0.40 3.01 -23.46
N PRO A 154 0.32 2.62 -24.50
CA PRO A 154 1.34 3.47 -25.10
C PRO A 154 0.80 4.74 -25.79
N ALA A 155 -0.51 4.77 -26.11
CA ALA A 155 -1.12 5.94 -26.74
C ALA A 155 -1.17 7.13 -25.79
N ASP A 156 -1.43 6.87 -24.51
CA ASP A 156 -1.52 7.87 -23.44
C ASP A 156 -0.21 7.96 -22.60
N ALA A 157 0.91 7.41 -23.11
CA ALA A 157 2.17 7.34 -22.38
C ALA A 157 2.67 8.68 -21.82
N ALA A 158 2.47 9.78 -22.57
CA ALA A 158 2.91 11.12 -22.14
C ALA A 158 2.12 11.63 -20.92
N ASP A 159 0.81 11.43 -20.92
CA ASP A 159 -0.08 11.87 -19.84
C ASP A 159 0.11 11.00 -18.59
N LEU A 160 0.20 9.69 -18.77
CA LEU A 160 0.51 8.71 -17.70
C LEU A 160 1.86 9.03 -17.06
N LYS A 161 2.88 9.33 -17.87
CA LYS A 161 4.19 9.73 -17.36
C LYS A 161 4.15 11.04 -16.59
N ALA A 162 3.47 12.05 -17.11
CA ALA A 162 3.36 13.34 -16.43
C ALA A 162 2.59 13.22 -15.10
N SER A 163 1.56 12.40 -15.06
CA SER A 163 0.79 12.13 -13.85
C SER A 163 1.62 11.34 -12.83
N GLY A 164 2.29 10.27 -13.26
CA GLY A 164 3.16 9.46 -12.42
C GLY A 164 4.31 10.27 -11.82
N ASP A 165 5.03 11.04 -12.63
CA ASP A 165 6.14 11.88 -12.16
C ASP A 165 5.66 12.88 -11.07
N ARG A 166 4.49 13.53 -11.27
CA ARG A 166 3.91 14.44 -10.25
C ARG A 166 3.61 13.72 -8.95
N TYR A 167 2.99 12.55 -9.02
CA TYR A 167 2.65 11.81 -7.81
C TYR A 167 3.89 11.26 -7.10
N ILE A 168 4.88 10.76 -7.84
CA ILE A 168 6.18 10.34 -7.29
C ILE A 168 6.89 11.51 -6.58
N ALA A 169 6.85 12.71 -7.14
CA ALA A 169 7.38 13.90 -6.48
C ALA A 169 6.64 14.21 -5.19
N GLN A 170 5.30 14.15 -5.20
CA GLN A 170 4.47 14.33 -4.00
C GLN A 170 4.80 13.31 -2.89
N LEU A 171 5.05 12.05 -3.24
CA LEU A 171 5.44 11.01 -2.29
C LEU A 171 6.83 11.26 -1.68
N LYS A 172 7.78 11.77 -2.46
CA LYS A 172 9.10 12.19 -1.95
C LYS A 172 8.99 13.39 -1.00
N ASP A 173 8.12 14.35 -1.30
CA ASP A 173 7.85 15.49 -0.42
C ASP A 173 7.16 15.03 0.88
N LEU A 174 6.27 14.04 0.78
CA LEU A 174 5.62 13.40 1.93
C LEU A 174 6.63 12.70 2.84
N ASP A 175 7.60 11.98 2.26
CA ASP A 175 8.70 11.34 2.99
C ASP A 175 9.53 12.38 3.76
N ALA A 176 9.95 13.44 3.08
CA ALA A 176 10.71 14.52 3.70
C ALA A 176 9.92 15.26 4.79
N TRP A 177 8.60 15.42 4.61
CA TRP A 177 7.71 16.00 5.61
C TRP A 177 7.63 15.11 6.86
N ALA A 178 7.42 13.81 6.69
CA ALA A 178 7.35 12.86 7.80
C ALA A 178 8.64 12.83 8.64
N LEU A 179 9.79 12.85 7.97
CA LEU A 179 11.10 12.96 8.65
C LEU A 179 11.17 14.19 9.54
N ARG A 180 10.73 15.36 9.05
CA ARG A 180 10.73 16.61 9.85
C ARG A 180 9.75 16.55 11.02
N GLU A 181 8.54 16.04 10.79
CA GLU A 181 7.52 15.93 11.83
C GLU A 181 7.95 15.05 12.99
N LEU A 182 8.53 13.88 12.67
CA LEU A 182 8.95 12.91 13.67
C LEU A 182 10.31 13.27 14.32
N ALA A 183 11.16 14.03 13.63
CA ALA A 183 12.37 14.56 14.23
C ALA A 183 12.09 15.49 15.44
N ALA A 184 10.92 16.12 15.48
CA ALA A 184 10.49 16.95 16.61
C ALA A 184 10.18 16.15 17.89
N VAL A 185 10.00 14.82 17.81
CA VAL A 185 9.77 13.95 18.97
C VAL A 185 11.14 13.56 19.56
N PRO A 186 11.37 13.70 20.86
CA PRO A 186 12.62 13.23 21.50
C PRO A 186 12.83 11.73 21.26
N ALA A 187 14.05 11.32 20.92
CA ALA A 187 14.36 9.92 20.58
C ALA A 187 13.94 8.91 21.66
N ALA A 188 14.08 9.27 22.94
CA ALA A 188 13.67 8.43 24.07
C ALA A 188 12.12 8.19 24.14
N ARG A 189 11.34 8.97 23.41
CA ARG A 189 9.86 8.85 23.35
C ARG A 189 9.36 8.16 22.10
N ARG A 190 10.23 7.88 21.11
CA ARG A 190 9.84 7.29 19.83
C ARG A 190 9.64 5.78 19.94
N LYS A 191 8.79 5.38 20.88
CA LYS A 191 8.38 3.99 21.08
C LYS A 191 6.89 3.91 21.30
N VAL A 192 6.23 3.06 20.53
CA VAL A 192 4.77 2.88 20.53
C VAL A 192 4.42 1.39 20.39
N ILE A 193 3.15 1.07 20.69
CA ILE A 193 2.59 -0.25 20.48
C ILE A 193 1.49 -0.15 19.41
N THR A 194 1.43 -1.15 18.54
CA THR A 194 0.41 -1.36 17.51
C THR A 194 -0.19 -2.75 17.66
N SER A 195 -1.21 -3.10 16.87
CA SER A 195 -1.86 -4.42 16.98
C SER A 195 -0.98 -5.53 16.43
N HIS A 196 -0.32 -5.30 15.27
CA HIS A 196 0.61 -6.25 14.64
C HIS A 196 1.86 -5.55 14.07
N ASP A 197 2.83 -6.34 13.60
CA ASP A 197 4.13 -5.85 13.11
C ASP A 197 4.06 -5.29 11.68
N ALA A 198 3.21 -4.28 11.43
CA ALA A 198 3.04 -3.65 10.12
C ALA A 198 3.96 -2.45 9.86
N PHE A 199 4.67 -1.96 10.86
CA PHE A 199 5.36 -0.67 10.77
C PHE A 199 6.89 -0.75 10.76
N SER A 200 7.49 -1.91 10.42
CA SER A 200 8.96 -2.02 10.48
C SER A 200 9.67 -1.12 9.45
N TYR A 201 9.11 -0.99 8.24
CA TYR A 201 9.63 -0.06 7.23
C TYR A 201 9.49 1.40 7.66
N PHE A 202 8.34 1.75 8.24
CA PHE A 202 8.12 3.08 8.83
C PHE A 202 9.12 3.35 9.95
N GLY A 203 9.27 2.41 10.89
CA GLY A 203 10.18 2.52 12.03
C GLY A 203 11.62 2.77 11.59
N ARG A 204 12.08 2.03 10.57
CA ARG A 204 13.42 2.23 10.00
C ARG A 204 13.57 3.57 9.30
N ALA A 205 12.56 4.01 8.54
CA ALA A 205 12.64 5.25 7.78
C ALA A 205 12.61 6.48 8.68
N TYR A 206 11.80 6.47 9.73
CA TYR A 206 11.49 7.67 10.52
C TYR A 206 11.96 7.60 11.98
N GLY A 207 12.67 6.54 12.35
CA GLY A 207 13.29 6.42 13.67
C GLY A 207 12.30 6.19 14.81
N VAL A 208 11.19 5.46 14.56
CA VAL A 208 10.20 5.06 15.57
C VAL A 208 10.35 3.57 15.85
N SER A 209 10.32 3.18 17.12
CA SER A 209 10.32 1.77 17.55
C SER A 209 8.88 1.31 17.76
N PHE A 210 8.49 0.23 17.10
CA PHE A 210 7.20 -0.40 17.24
C PHE A 210 7.32 -1.71 18.01
N LEU A 211 6.35 -1.98 18.87
CA LEU A 211 6.15 -3.24 19.56
C LEU A 211 4.74 -3.70 19.23
N ALA A 212 4.54 -4.98 18.98
CA ALA A 212 3.22 -5.54 18.69
C ALA A 212 3.03 -6.89 19.39
N PRO A 213 1.78 -7.23 19.79
CA PRO A 213 1.47 -8.57 20.32
C PRO A 213 1.38 -9.62 19.21
N GLN A 214 0.99 -9.23 17.98
CA GLN A 214 0.93 -10.09 16.81
C GLN A 214 2.14 -9.86 15.91
N GLY A 215 2.52 -10.89 15.15
CA GLY A 215 3.62 -10.82 14.20
C GLY A 215 3.25 -10.06 12.91
N VAL A 216 3.84 -10.48 11.78
CA VAL A 216 3.66 -9.82 10.48
C VAL A 216 2.29 -10.06 9.85
N SER A 217 1.53 -11.02 10.32
CA SER A 217 0.18 -11.33 9.82
C SER A 217 -0.81 -11.23 10.96
N SER A 218 -2.02 -10.77 10.64
CA SER A 218 -3.14 -10.70 11.59
C SER A 218 -3.87 -12.03 11.77
N ASP A 219 -3.53 -13.09 11.02
CA ASP A 219 -4.20 -14.39 11.05
C ASP A 219 -3.94 -15.17 12.35
N ALA A 220 -2.82 -14.97 13.02
CA ALA A 220 -2.47 -15.62 14.26
C ALA A 220 -2.80 -14.77 15.47
N GLN A 221 -3.47 -15.34 16.47
CA GLN A 221 -3.69 -14.67 17.74
C GLN A 221 -2.48 -14.88 18.66
N PRO A 222 -2.02 -13.85 19.39
CA PRO A 222 -0.92 -14.01 20.33
C PRO A 222 -1.34 -14.89 21.50
N SER A 223 -0.41 -15.69 22.01
CA SER A 223 -0.64 -16.47 23.21
C SER A 223 -0.75 -15.57 24.46
N PRO A 224 -1.44 -16.01 25.52
CA PRO A 224 -1.48 -15.27 26.78
C PRO A 224 -0.10 -14.95 27.38
N ALA A 225 0.90 -15.80 27.13
CA ALA A 225 2.27 -15.57 27.58
C ALA A 225 2.94 -14.41 26.84
N GLN A 226 2.72 -14.29 25.52
CA GLN A 226 3.23 -13.18 24.71
C GLN A 226 2.58 -11.86 25.14
N VAL A 227 1.27 -11.85 25.37
CA VAL A 227 0.54 -10.67 25.87
C VAL A 227 1.09 -10.22 27.22
N ALA A 228 1.28 -11.16 28.17
CA ALA A 228 1.83 -10.86 29.50
C ALA A 228 3.27 -10.33 29.43
N ALA A 229 4.10 -10.90 28.56
CA ALA A 229 5.47 -10.43 28.32
C ALA A 229 5.48 -8.99 27.76
N LEU A 230 4.60 -8.70 26.78
CA LEU A 230 4.47 -7.34 26.20
C LEU A 230 4.00 -6.33 27.26
N ILE A 231 3.00 -6.67 28.09
CA ILE A 231 2.54 -5.80 29.18
C ILE A 231 3.68 -5.51 30.17
N THR A 232 4.48 -6.51 30.52
CA THR A 232 5.67 -6.34 31.38
C THR A 232 6.69 -5.40 30.76
N GLN A 233 6.95 -5.57 29.45
CA GLN A 233 7.87 -4.71 28.70
C GLN A 233 7.36 -3.26 28.62
N ILE A 234 6.06 -3.05 28.34
CA ILE A 234 5.43 -1.73 28.33
C ILE A 234 5.67 -0.97 29.63
N ARG A 235 5.46 -1.64 30.75
CA ARG A 235 5.68 -1.06 32.10
C ARG A 235 7.17 -0.75 32.35
N ALA A 236 8.05 -1.67 32.02
CA ALA A 236 9.50 -1.52 32.22
C ALA A 236 10.09 -0.37 31.38
N GLU A 237 9.65 -0.27 30.11
CA GLU A 237 10.15 0.73 29.16
C GLU A 237 9.36 2.03 29.19
N LYS A 238 8.29 2.09 30.00
CA LYS A 238 7.42 3.27 30.15
C LYS A 238 6.85 3.76 28.81
N VAL A 239 6.43 2.83 27.95
CA VAL A 239 5.81 3.16 26.67
C VAL A 239 4.52 3.94 26.93
N LYS A 240 4.34 5.08 26.23
CA LYS A 240 3.28 6.03 26.54
C LYS A 240 2.01 5.83 25.74
N ALA A 241 2.13 5.36 24.49
CA ALA A 241 1.02 5.28 23.55
C ALA A 241 0.88 3.88 22.96
N VAL A 242 -0.36 3.42 22.94
CA VAL A 242 -0.82 2.20 22.29
C VAL A 242 -1.82 2.62 21.22
N PHE A 243 -1.72 2.07 20.01
CA PHE A 243 -2.61 2.39 18.91
C PHE A 243 -3.39 1.16 18.48
N ILE A 244 -4.67 1.34 18.23
CA ILE A 244 -5.51 0.36 17.53
C ILE A 244 -5.31 0.49 16.02
N GLU A 245 -5.68 -0.51 15.25
CA GLU A 245 -5.60 -0.50 13.79
C GLU A 245 -7.00 -0.71 13.21
N ASN A 246 -7.29 0.00 12.12
CA ASN A 246 -8.63 0.10 11.56
C ASN A 246 -9.22 -1.23 11.06
N GLN A 247 -8.37 -2.23 10.78
CA GLN A 247 -8.79 -3.56 10.30
C GLN A 247 -8.81 -4.63 11.40
N THR A 248 -8.32 -4.33 12.62
CA THR A 248 -8.20 -5.32 13.71
C THR A 248 -9.24 -5.13 14.81
N ASP A 249 -9.51 -6.20 15.59
CA ASP A 249 -10.34 -6.11 16.80
C ASP A 249 -9.60 -5.33 17.90
N PRO A 250 -10.12 -4.20 18.36
CA PRO A 250 -9.41 -3.33 19.30
C PRO A 250 -9.29 -3.90 20.72
N ARG A 251 -10.11 -4.90 21.09
CA ARG A 251 -10.24 -5.38 22.48
C ARG A 251 -8.94 -5.81 23.12
N LEU A 252 -8.10 -6.55 22.39
CA LEU A 252 -6.80 -6.99 22.90
C LEU A 252 -5.87 -5.80 23.16
N VAL A 253 -5.80 -4.87 22.24
CA VAL A 253 -4.93 -3.69 22.35
C VAL A 253 -5.39 -2.75 23.45
N GLU A 254 -6.72 -2.59 23.63
CA GLU A 254 -7.31 -1.87 24.75
C GLU A 254 -6.99 -2.50 26.12
N GLU A 255 -7.01 -3.83 26.20
CA GLU A 255 -6.60 -4.55 27.40
C GLU A 255 -5.10 -4.36 27.70
N ILE A 256 -4.25 -4.48 26.70
CA ILE A 256 -2.81 -4.24 26.81
C ILE A 256 -2.54 -2.80 27.30
N ALA A 257 -3.23 -1.81 26.73
CA ALA A 257 -3.10 -0.40 27.14
C ALA A 257 -3.49 -0.21 28.63
N ARG A 258 -4.63 -0.77 29.03
CA ARG A 258 -5.13 -0.70 30.41
C ARG A 258 -4.14 -1.33 31.39
N GLU A 259 -3.73 -2.59 31.14
CA GLU A 259 -2.81 -3.32 32.00
C GLU A 259 -1.38 -2.77 31.97
N GLY A 260 -0.94 -2.27 30.82
CA GLY A 260 0.37 -1.63 30.64
C GLY A 260 0.47 -0.22 31.25
N HIS A 261 -0.64 0.38 31.69
CA HIS A 261 -0.75 1.80 32.10
C HIS A 261 -0.31 2.77 30.99
N ALA A 262 -0.57 2.42 29.74
CA ALA A 262 -0.36 3.26 28.56
C ALA A 262 -1.68 3.90 28.10
N LYS A 263 -1.59 5.00 27.35
CA LYS A 263 -2.76 5.68 26.78
C LYS A 263 -3.07 5.14 25.41
N LEU A 264 -4.36 5.04 25.08
CA LEU A 264 -4.77 4.85 23.69
C LEU A 264 -4.44 6.14 22.90
N GLY A 265 -3.62 5.99 21.89
CA GLY A 265 -3.16 7.08 21.01
C GLY A 265 -4.10 7.38 19.86
N GLY A 266 -5.14 6.55 19.70
CA GLY A 266 -6.09 6.60 18.60
C GLY A 266 -5.96 5.39 17.65
N GLU A 267 -6.55 5.51 16.47
CA GLU A 267 -6.53 4.51 15.40
C GLU A 267 -5.41 4.81 14.40
N LEU A 268 -4.77 3.79 13.86
CA LEU A 268 -3.85 3.87 12.72
C LEU A 268 -4.39 3.07 11.54
N TYR A 269 -3.91 3.42 10.37
CA TYR A 269 -4.27 2.79 9.09
C TYR A 269 -3.00 2.15 8.49
N PRO A 270 -2.61 0.92 8.87
CA PRO A 270 -1.40 0.30 8.35
C PRO A 270 -1.56 -0.27 6.95
N GLU A 271 -2.75 -0.79 6.58
CA GLU A 271 -2.97 -1.62 5.39
C GLU A 271 -4.17 -1.21 4.55
N ALA A 272 -5.19 -0.64 5.16
CA ALA A 272 -6.42 -0.27 4.48
C ALA A 272 -6.69 1.22 4.61
N LEU A 273 -7.15 1.82 3.52
CA LEU A 273 -7.69 3.18 3.56
C LEU A 273 -9.02 3.18 4.31
N SER A 274 -9.38 4.31 4.86
CA SER A 274 -10.73 4.55 5.39
C SER A 274 -11.77 4.60 4.24
N ARG A 275 -13.03 4.64 4.61
CA ARG A 275 -14.10 5.04 3.68
C ARG A 275 -13.86 6.46 3.18
N ALA A 276 -14.53 6.84 2.09
CA ALA A 276 -14.36 8.13 1.44
C ALA A 276 -14.65 9.35 2.34
N ASP A 277 -15.49 9.17 3.36
CA ASP A 277 -15.84 10.17 4.37
C ASP A 277 -14.93 10.13 5.62
N GLY A 278 -13.96 9.23 5.67
CA GLY A 278 -13.03 9.06 6.77
C GLY A 278 -11.72 9.85 6.60
N PRO A 279 -10.86 9.82 7.62
CA PRO A 279 -9.66 10.66 7.67
C PRO A 279 -8.49 10.15 6.80
N ALA A 280 -8.56 8.93 6.30
CA ALA A 280 -7.50 8.22 5.57
C ALA A 280 -8.02 7.71 4.21
N ALA A 281 -8.74 8.55 3.46
CA ALA A 281 -9.41 8.16 2.22
C ALA A 281 -8.46 8.02 1.01
N SER A 282 -7.24 8.55 1.10
CA SER A 282 -6.15 8.37 0.12
C SER A 282 -4.87 7.93 0.81
N TYR A 283 -3.90 7.41 0.05
CA TYR A 283 -2.59 7.04 0.60
C TYR A 283 -1.90 8.24 1.30
N VAL A 284 -1.95 9.42 0.69
CA VAL A 284 -1.33 10.62 1.26
C VAL A 284 -2.03 11.03 2.56
N ASP A 285 -3.36 10.99 2.61
CA ASP A 285 -4.12 11.32 3.81
C ASP A 285 -3.88 10.29 4.91
N MET A 286 -3.91 9.00 4.58
CA MET A 286 -3.58 7.89 5.48
C MET A 286 -2.20 8.08 6.11
N PHE A 287 -1.19 8.32 5.28
CA PHE A 287 0.17 8.46 5.75
C PHE A 287 0.35 9.70 6.64
N ARG A 288 -0.24 10.84 6.26
CA ARG A 288 -0.24 12.06 7.08
C ARG A 288 -0.95 11.85 8.40
N TYR A 289 -2.11 11.22 8.36
CA TYR A 289 -2.88 10.90 9.56
C TYR A 289 -2.06 10.04 10.53
N ASN A 290 -1.46 8.94 10.04
CA ASN A 290 -0.63 8.05 10.85
C ASN A 290 0.56 8.80 11.48
N VAL A 291 1.28 9.61 10.70
CA VAL A 291 2.42 10.41 11.21
C VAL A 291 1.98 11.35 12.34
N LEU A 292 0.87 12.07 12.15
CA LEU A 292 0.37 13.03 13.15
C LEU A 292 -0.17 12.33 14.40
N ALA A 293 -0.88 11.21 14.24
CA ALA A 293 -1.38 10.41 15.35
C ALA A 293 -0.22 9.84 16.19
N LEU A 294 0.78 9.24 15.52
CA LEU A 294 1.98 8.73 16.17
C LEU A 294 2.73 9.83 16.92
N LYS A 295 2.95 10.98 16.27
CA LYS A 295 3.60 12.14 16.91
C LYS A 295 2.84 12.60 18.16
N ALA A 296 1.51 12.74 18.06
CA ALA A 296 0.67 13.17 19.18
C ALA A 296 0.73 12.17 20.34
N GLY A 297 0.62 10.87 20.06
CA GLY A 297 0.71 9.81 21.06
C GLY A 297 2.06 9.79 21.77
N MET A 298 3.16 9.88 21.04
CA MET A 298 4.52 9.90 21.61
C MET A 298 4.79 11.15 22.45
N LEU A 299 4.16 12.29 22.14
CA LEU A 299 4.28 13.54 22.91
C LEU A 299 3.29 13.64 24.06
N SER A 300 2.32 12.73 24.19
CA SER A 300 1.34 12.73 25.28
C SER A 300 2.03 12.67 26.65
N ARG A 301 1.43 13.38 27.64
CA ARG A 301 1.93 13.43 29.04
C ARG A 301 1.40 12.27 29.86
#